data_7015ad1ba5adb203624cc32eaee44fac
#
_entry.id   7015ad1ba5adb203624cc32eaee44fac
#
_cell.length_a   1.000
_cell.length_b   1.000
_cell.length_c   1.000
_cell.angle_alpha   90.00
_cell.angle_beta   90.00
_cell.angle_gamma   90.00
#
_symmetry.space_group_name_H-M   'P 1'
#
loop_
_entity.id
_entity.type
_entity.pdbx_description
1 polymer ?
#
loop_
_entity_poly.entity_id
_entity_poly.type
_entity_poly.pdbx_seq_one_letter_code
_entity_poly.pdbx_strand_id
1 'polypeptide(L)'
;MKALLKNLVGTVAPTLGQALGGPMGGMAANMIADVLGCKNEPKEIQKAIDNATPEQMLQLKKAETEFEIKMKELEVDVFKLETA
;
A
#
# COMPACT_ATOMS: atom_id res chain seq x y z
N MET A 1 -3.35 13.58 -5.25
CA MET A 1 -4.09 12.48 -4.63
C MET A 1 -3.22 11.27 -4.35
N LYS A 2 -2.44 10.82 -5.31
CA LYS A 2 -1.54 9.69 -5.07
C LYS A 2 -0.52 9.99 -3.97
N ALA A 3 -0.01 11.21 -3.93
CA ALA A 3 0.95 11.60 -2.90
C ALA A 3 0.33 11.56 -1.50
N LEU A 4 -0.93 11.96 -1.38
CA LEU A 4 -1.64 11.91 -0.10
C LEU A 4 -1.86 10.48 0.37
N LEU A 5 -2.29 9.60 -0.54
CA LEU A 5 -2.44 8.18 -0.23
C LEU A 5 -1.12 7.56 0.18
N LYS A 6 -0.05 7.89 -0.54
CA LYS A 6 1.28 7.39 -0.24
C LYS A 6 1.69 7.79 1.18
N ASN A 7 1.41 9.02 1.58
CA ASN A 7 1.75 9.51 2.92
C ASN A 7 0.92 8.82 4.01
N LEU A 8 -0.38 8.66 3.76
CA LEU A 8 -1.27 8.02 4.73
C LEU A 8 -0.90 6.55 4.94
N VAL A 9 -0.74 5.82 3.84
CA VAL A 9 -0.37 4.41 3.91
C VAL A 9 1.05 4.24 4.43
N GLY A 10 1.95 5.14 4.05
CA GLY A 10 3.34 5.09 4.48
C GLY A 10 3.54 5.20 5.98
N THR A 11 2.56 5.76 6.69
CA THR A 11 2.62 5.84 8.16
C THR A 11 2.43 4.46 8.80
N VAL A 12 1.59 3.63 8.21
CA VAL A 12 1.24 2.30 8.73
C VAL A 12 2.00 1.20 8.00
N ALA A 13 2.17 1.34 6.71
CA ALA A 13 2.76 0.34 5.83
C ALA A 13 3.71 1.03 4.84
N PRO A 14 4.94 1.34 5.28
CA PRO A 14 5.87 2.14 4.47
C PRO A 14 6.22 1.53 3.11
N THR A 15 6.37 0.22 3.03
CA THR A 15 6.70 -0.42 1.75
C THR A 15 5.54 -0.34 0.77
N LEU A 16 4.33 -0.57 1.24
CA LEU A 16 3.13 -0.42 0.40
C LEU A 16 2.95 1.03 -0.04
N GLY A 17 3.16 1.97 0.88
CA GLY A 17 3.06 3.39 0.57
C GLY A 17 4.07 3.81 -0.49
N GLN A 18 5.29 3.33 -0.37
CA GLN A 18 6.35 3.63 -1.34
C GLN A 18 6.01 3.03 -2.71
N ALA A 19 5.49 1.81 -2.72
CA ALA A 19 5.12 1.12 -3.95
C ALA A 19 4.00 1.82 -4.71
N LEU A 20 3.10 2.50 -4.01
CA LEU A 20 2.01 3.24 -4.65
C LEU A 20 2.51 4.29 -5.63
N GLY A 21 3.69 4.85 -5.39
CA GLY A 21 4.27 5.86 -6.28
C GLY A 21 5.16 5.30 -7.38
N GLY A 22 5.36 3.98 -7.42
CA GLY A 22 6.29 3.35 -8.34
C GLY A 22 5.63 2.37 -9.31
N PRO A 23 6.45 1.58 -10.03
CA PRO A 23 5.95 0.61 -11.01
C PRO A 23 5.05 -0.47 -10.42
N MET A 24 5.20 -0.75 -9.13
CA MET A 24 4.39 -1.77 -8.45
C MET A 24 3.14 -1.18 -7.80
N GLY A 25 2.80 0.07 -8.15
CA GLY A 25 1.66 0.77 -7.57
C GLY A 25 0.32 0.06 -7.74
N GLY A 26 0.11 -0.57 -8.88
CA GLY A 26 -1.12 -1.32 -9.15
C GLY A 26 -1.29 -2.49 -8.20
N MET A 27 -0.21 -3.23 -7.96
CA MET A 27 -0.23 -4.38 -7.05
C MET A 27 -0.44 -3.92 -5.60
N ALA A 28 0.26 -2.85 -5.20
CA ALA A 28 0.13 -2.31 -3.86
C ALA A 28 -1.28 -1.79 -3.61
N ALA A 29 -1.83 -1.03 -4.56
CA ALA A 29 -3.18 -0.50 -4.45
C ALA A 29 -4.22 -1.61 -4.35
N ASN A 30 -4.06 -2.66 -5.15
CA ASN A 30 -4.95 -3.81 -5.13
C ASN A 30 -4.93 -4.51 -3.77
N MET A 31 -3.76 -4.70 -3.21
CA MET A 31 -3.60 -5.33 -1.90
C MET A 31 -4.24 -4.49 -0.79
N ILE A 32 -4.03 -3.19 -0.83
CA ILE A 32 -4.64 -2.27 0.15
C ILE A 32 -6.17 -2.30 0.04
N ALA A 33 -6.69 -2.26 -1.19
CA ALA A 33 -8.13 -2.29 -1.43
C ALA A 33 -8.75 -3.59 -0.91
N ASP A 34 -8.07 -4.72 -1.10
CA ASP A 34 -8.54 -6.00 -0.60
C ASP A 34 -8.62 -6.03 0.91
N VAL A 35 -7.59 -5.50 1.59
CA VAL A 35 -7.55 -5.45 3.05
C VAL A 35 -8.67 -4.58 3.59
N LEU A 36 -8.90 -3.43 2.96
CA LEU A 36 -9.90 -2.48 3.42
C LEU A 36 -11.31 -2.78 2.93
N GLY A 37 -11.44 -3.73 1.99
CA GLY A 37 -12.74 -4.12 1.46
C GLY A 37 -13.39 -3.04 0.62
N CYS A 38 -12.60 -2.28 -0.13
CA CYS A 38 -13.11 -1.19 -0.97
C CYS A 38 -12.68 -1.40 -2.43
N LYS A 39 -13.19 -0.52 -3.30
CA LYS A 39 -12.80 -0.52 -4.71
C LYS A 39 -11.36 -0.06 -4.85
N ASN A 40 -10.68 -0.59 -5.87
CA ASN A 40 -9.30 -0.19 -6.17
C ASN A 40 -9.30 1.13 -6.95
N GLU A 41 -9.72 2.19 -6.27
CA GLU A 41 -9.71 3.56 -6.77
C GLU A 41 -9.14 4.48 -5.71
N PRO A 42 -8.32 5.48 -6.09
CA PRO A 42 -7.67 6.35 -5.09
C PRO A 42 -8.64 6.99 -4.11
N LYS A 43 -9.79 7.47 -4.58
CA LYS A 43 -10.78 8.11 -3.72
C LYS A 43 -11.39 7.13 -2.73
N GLU A 44 -11.69 5.91 -3.18
CA GLU A 44 -12.29 4.89 -2.34
C GLU A 44 -11.29 4.39 -1.29
N ILE A 45 -10.04 4.22 -1.71
CA ILE A 45 -8.97 3.81 -0.79
C ILE A 45 -8.74 4.88 0.27
N GLN A 46 -8.73 6.15 -0.13
CA GLN A 46 -8.55 7.25 0.81
C GLN A 46 -9.67 7.30 1.85
N LYS A 47 -10.92 7.15 1.41
CA LYS A 47 -12.06 7.10 2.33
C LYS A 47 -11.95 5.93 3.30
N ALA A 48 -11.56 4.78 2.79
CA ALA A 48 -11.42 3.58 3.61
C ALA A 48 -10.33 3.75 4.64
N ILE A 49 -9.20 4.37 4.26
CA ILE A 49 -8.10 4.63 5.20
C ILE A 49 -8.54 5.62 6.28
N ASP A 50 -9.26 6.69 5.89
CA ASP A 50 -9.74 7.69 6.84
C ASP A 50 -10.70 7.09 7.87
N ASN A 51 -11.42 6.06 7.49
CA ASN A 51 -12.39 5.39 8.35
C ASN A 51 -11.91 4.03 8.85
N ALA A 52 -10.62 3.73 8.67
CA ALA A 52 -10.09 2.43 9.04
C ALA A 52 -10.10 2.22 10.56
N THR A 53 -10.50 1.02 10.96
CA THR A 53 -10.46 0.61 12.36
C THR A 53 -9.05 0.20 12.75
N PRO A 54 -8.73 0.15 14.06
CA PRO A 54 -7.43 -0.39 14.49
C PRO A 54 -7.16 -1.79 13.97
N GLU A 55 -8.19 -2.60 13.84
CA GLU A 55 -8.10 -3.95 13.29
C GLU A 55 -7.67 -3.93 11.84
N GLN A 56 -8.26 -3.02 11.04
CA GLN A 56 -7.88 -2.87 9.65
C GLN A 56 -6.45 -2.37 9.50
N MET A 57 -6.01 -1.48 10.38
CA MET A 57 -4.63 -1.00 10.39
C MET A 57 -3.65 -2.15 10.67
N LEU A 58 -4.03 -3.05 11.58
CA LEU A 58 -3.22 -4.23 11.86
C LEU A 58 -3.14 -5.15 10.64
N GLN A 59 -4.26 -5.30 9.92
CA GLN A 59 -4.28 -6.09 8.70
C GLN A 59 -3.40 -5.48 7.60
N LEU A 60 -3.35 -4.16 7.54
CA LEU A 60 -2.44 -3.48 6.60
C LEU A 60 -0.98 -3.76 6.92
N LYS A 61 -0.62 -3.82 8.19
CA LYS A 61 0.74 -4.18 8.60
C LYS A 61 1.09 -5.59 8.19
N LYS A 62 0.15 -6.52 8.32
CA LYS A 62 0.34 -7.91 7.87
C LYS A 62 0.50 -7.96 6.35
N ALA A 63 -0.33 -7.20 5.64
CA ALA A 63 -0.26 -7.13 4.18
C ALA A 63 1.09 -6.56 3.72
N GLU A 64 1.64 -5.60 4.46
CA GLU A 64 2.95 -5.06 4.15
C GLU A 64 4.02 -6.12 4.23
N THR A 65 4.01 -6.94 5.28
CA THR A 65 4.97 -8.03 5.41
C THR A 65 4.87 -9.00 4.23
N GLU A 66 3.65 -9.37 3.87
CA GLU A 66 3.42 -10.24 2.71
C GLU A 66 3.90 -9.61 1.42
N PHE A 67 3.67 -8.30 1.27
CA PHE A 67 4.11 -7.56 0.09
C PHE A 67 5.64 -7.52 0.00
N GLU A 68 6.31 -7.29 1.12
CA GLU A 68 7.78 -7.30 1.17
C GLU A 68 8.35 -8.66 0.76
N ILE A 69 7.74 -9.74 1.26
CA ILE A 69 8.17 -11.09 0.91
C ILE A 69 8.00 -11.31 -0.59
N LYS A 70 6.85 -10.89 -1.14
CA LYS A 70 6.56 -11.05 -2.55
C LYS A 70 7.55 -10.26 -3.43
N MET A 71 7.88 -9.04 -2.99
CA MET A 71 8.86 -8.24 -3.72
C MET A 71 10.25 -8.87 -3.69
N LYS A 72 10.63 -9.47 -2.57
CA LYS A 72 11.88 -10.22 -2.48
C LYS A 72 11.90 -11.41 -3.42
N GLU A 73 10.82 -12.14 -3.51
CA GLU A 73 10.70 -13.28 -4.42
C GLU A 73 10.84 -12.85 -5.88
N LEU A 74 10.34 -11.67 -6.20
CA LEU A 74 10.42 -11.11 -7.54
C LEU A 74 11.73 -10.36 -7.78
N GLU A 75 12.58 -10.27 -6.77
CA GLU A 75 13.83 -9.52 -6.81
C GLU A 75 13.60 -8.04 -7.12
N VAL A 76 12.53 -7.47 -6.57
CA VAL A 76 12.17 -6.07 -6.75
C VAL A 76 12.45 -5.28 -5.48
N ASP A 77 13.15 -4.16 -5.63
CA ASP A 77 13.36 -3.20 -4.53
C ASP A 77 12.52 -1.96 -4.82
N VAL A 78 11.39 -1.84 -4.15
CA VAL A 78 10.44 -0.75 -4.41
C VAL A 78 11.03 0.63 -4.10
N PHE A 79 11.92 0.71 -3.11
CA PHE A 79 12.55 1.98 -2.75
C PHE A 79 13.55 2.41 -3.82
N LYS A 80 14.29 1.46 -4.35
CA LYS A 80 15.26 1.70 -5.40
C LYS A 80 14.59 2.07 -6.72
N LEU A 81 13.49 1.39 -7.05
CA LEU A 81 12.73 1.67 -8.27
C LEU A 81 12.19 3.10 -8.28
N GLU A 82 11.74 3.60 -7.13
CA GLU A 82 11.20 4.94 -7.06
C GLU A 82 12.28 6.01 -7.21
N THR A 83 13.47 5.74 -6.73
CA THR A 83 14.57 6.70 -6.81
C THR A 83 15.29 6.66 -8.16
N ALA A 84 15.11 5.60 -8.89
CA ALA A 84 15.69 5.49 -10.23
C ALA A 84 14.90 6.28 -11.24
#